data_fc951fc62da848bea0fd85128f387383
#
_entry.id   fc951fc62da848bea0fd85128f387383
#
_cell.length_a   1.000
_cell.length_b   1.000
_cell.length_c   1.000
_cell.angle_alpha   90.00
_cell.angle_beta   90.00
_cell.angle_gamma   90.00
#
_symmetry.space_group_name_H-M   'P 1'
#
loop_
_entity.id
_entity.type
_entity.pdbx_description
1 polymer ?
#
loop_
_entity_poly.entity_id
_entity_poly.type
_entity_poly.pdbx_seq_one_letter_code
_entity_poly.pdbx_strand_id
1 'polypeptide(L)'
;IIIIIDLVVATLFLTTIIFQNDIEDFMIKKRFQNNISEKNTDYKSLKFNNNLIINTTDDKKYDNRYEAEIQNRGNNNNYKIININVANNKGWLVVVYDPSTVHIMKSKAFKTPNNDGKENILDMTKRYGATIGVNGGGFYDDGKVSKDIPFGYIIEDNKVIYKSHNRESDIIGMSNDNKLMLVHTTGEKAIEMGMRDGLEFGPFLIINGKRQTNLKPTRAARNMIAQRDDGIILFLVTDGASYAGITFNEGIDVLEKYGATTAANLDGGASTQLVVNKELLNSPKNALGIPIPKGRTVVNGWGVFLDN
;
A
#
# COMPACT_ATOMS: atom_id res chain seq x y z
N ILE A 1 26.19 20.68 38.93
CA ILE A 1 24.77 20.93 39.24
C ILE A 1 23.98 21.21 37.96
N ILE A 2 24.44 22.10 37.06
CA ILE A 2 23.74 22.44 35.80
C ILE A 2 23.55 21.18 34.89
N ILE A 3 24.57 20.37 34.71
CA ILE A 3 24.52 19.15 33.88
C ILE A 3 23.48 18.12 34.41
N ILE A 4 23.30 18.04 35.73
CA ILE A 4 22.35 17.12 36.34
C ILE A 4 20.91 17.61 36.12
N ILE A 5 20.69 18.93 36.16
CA ILE A 5 19.38 19.53 35.89
C ILE A 5 18.98 19.31 34.42
N ASP A 6 19.89 19.49 33.47
CA ASP A 6 19.64 19.26 32.06
C ASP A 6 19.30 17.79 31.78
N LEU A 7 19.97 16.85 32.44
CA LEU A 7 19.69 15.41 32.29
C LEU A 7 18.32 15.05 32.88
N VAL A 8 17.92 15.61 34.00
CA VAL A 8 16.60 15.40 34.63
C VAL A 8 15.50 15.98 33.76
N VAL A 9 15.70 17.19 33.21
CA VAL A 9 14.72 17.82 32.30
C VAL A 9 14.58 17.02 31.00
N ALA A 10 15.69 16.56 30.41
CA ALA A 10 15.66 15.73 29.21
C ALA A 10 14.95 14.38 29.47
N THR A 11 15.19 13.77 30.63
CA THR A 11 14.54 12.50 31.00
C THR A 11 13.03 12.69 31.23
N LEU A 12 12.64 13.77 31.89
CA LEU A 12 11.22 14.14 32.07
C LEU A 12 10.53 14.43 30.72
N PHE A 13 11.22 15.08 29.80
CA PHE A 13 10.68 15.37 28.46
C PHE A 13 10.48 14.08 27.65
N LEU A 14 11.47 13.17 27.67
CA LEU A 14 11.37 11.87 27.01
C LEU A 14 10.25 11.00 27.63
N THR A 15 10.14 10.95 28.93
CA THR A 15 9.06 10.19 29.61
C THR A 15 7.69 10.78 29.31
N THR A 16 7.57 12.11 29.17
CA THR A 16 6.31 12.77 28.82
C THR A 16 5.89 12.44 27.38
N ILE A 17 6.85 12.41 26.44
CA ILE A 17 6.59 12.04 25.02
C ILE A 17 6.18 10.56 24.91
N ILE A 18 6.88 9.67 25.62
CA ILE A 18 6.54 8.23 25.63
C ILE A 18 5.14 8.03 26.24
N PHE A 19 4.83 8.70 27.33
CA PHE A 19 3.53 8.60 27.99
C PHE A 19 2.39 9.21 27.16
N GLN A 20 2.64 10.28 26.39
CA GLN A 20 1.68 10.83 25.43
C GLN A 20 1.40 9.86 24.30
N ASN A 21 2.42 9.22 23.74
CA ASN A 21 2.26 8.22 22.67
C ASN A 21 1.48 6.99 23.17
N ASP A 22 1.77 6.51 24.39
CA ASP A 22 1.03 5.40 25.02
C ASP A 22 -0.44 5.76 25.30
N ILE A 23 -0.72 7.01 25.69
CA ILE A 23 -2.08 7.50 25.89
C ILE A 23 -2.81 7.63 24.54
N GLU A 24 -2.18 8.14 23.50
CA GLU A 24 -2.77 8.23 22.18
C GLU A 24 -3.06 6.82 21.62
N ASP A 25 -2.14 5.88 21.71
CA ASP A 25 -2.37 4.48 21.30
C ASP A 25 -3.49 3.81 22.13
N PHE A 26 -3.54 4.08 23.43
CA PHE A 26 -4.63 3.59 24.29
C PHE A 26 -5.98 4.23 23.92
N MET A 27 -6.00 5.52 23.64
CA MET A 27 -7.23 6.24 23.24
C MET A 27 -7.71 5.81 21.86
N ILE A 28 -6.79 5.54 20.93
CA ILE A 28 -7.10 5.00 19.61
C ILE A 28 -7.69 3.60 19.75
N LYS A 29 -7.05 2.71 20.52
CA LYS A 29 -7.57 1.35 20.79
C LYS A 29 -8.92 1.38 21.49
N LYS A 30 -9.12 2.27 22.46
CA LYS A 30 -10.38 2.42 23.19
C LYS A 30 -11.50 2.99 22.31
N ARG A 31 -11.18 3.92 21.42
CA ARG A 31 -12.11 4.47 20.42
C ARG A 31 -12.56 3.41 19.44
N PHE A 32 -11.63 2.54 19.01
CA PHE A 32 -11.90 1.39 18.14
C PHE A 32 -12.76 0.35 18.86
N GLN A 33 -12.42 -0.02 20.10
CA GLN A 33 -13.21 -0.98 20.91
C GLN A 33 -14.60 -0.46 21.21
N ASN A 34 -14.77 0.83 21.50
CA ASN A 34 -16.09 1.42 21.73
C ASN A 34 -16.93 1.47 20.43
N ASN A 35 -16.32 1.79 19.29
CA ASN A 35 -17.01 1.74 18.00
C ASN A 35 -17.45 0.32 17.61
N ILE A 36 -16.72 -0.71 18.05
CA ILE A 36 -17.09 -2.13 17.88
C ILE A 36 -18.17 -2.55 18.88
N SER A 37 -18.11 -2.05 20.13
CA SER A 37 -19.03 -2.46 21.20
C SER A 37 -20.39 -1.76 21.16
N GLU A 38 -20.49 -0.57 20.59
CA GLU A 38 -21.75 0.17 20.46
C GLU A 38 -22.67 -0.30 19.33
N LYS A 39 -22.17 -1.18 18.44
CA LYS A 39 -22.96 -1.74 17.34
C LYS A 39 -23.01 -3.25 17.46
N ASN A 40 -23.98 -3.74 18.22
CA ASN A 40 -24.41 -5.15 18.28
C ASN A 40 -24.98 -5.60 16.91
N THR A 41 -24.19 -5.46 15.84
CA THR A 41 -24.53 -6.05 14.55
C THR A 41 -23.95 -7.45 14.55
N ASP A 42 -24.79 -8.46 14.55
CA ASP A 42 -24.37 -9.84 14.42
C ASP A 42 -23.80 -10.07 13.01
N TYR A 43 -22.49 -9.80 12.87
CA TYR A 43 -21.76 -9.97 11.62
C TYR A 43 -21.78 -11.41 11.11
N LYS A 44 -22.09 -12.41 11.96
CA LYS A 44 -22.20 -13.82 11.56
C LYS A 44 -23.49 -14.12 10.78
N SER A 45 -24.50 -13.28 10.91
CA SER A 45 -25.78 -13.44 10.20
C SER A 45 -25.78 -12.84 8.79
N LEU A 46 -24.83 -11.97 8.46
CA LEU A 46 -24.72 -11.35 7.15
C LEU A 46 -24.21 -12.37 6.13
N LYS A 47 -25.05 -12.75 5.17
CA LYS A 47 -24.63 -13.58 4.04
C LYS A 47 -23.82 -12.74 3.07
N PHE A 48 -22.49 -12.85 3.15
CA PHE A 48 -21.60 -12.21 2.19
C PHE A 48 -21.41 -13.12 0.98
N ASN A 49 -21.60 -12.55 -0.19
CA ASN A 49 -21.24 -13.19 -1.44
C ASN A 49 -19.77 -12.81 -1.74
N ASN A 50 -18.87 -13.77 -1.78
CA ASN A 50 -17.44 -13.53 -2.09
C ASN A 50 -17.21 -12.88 -3.47
N ASN A 51 -18.25 -12.81 -4.30
CA ASN A 51 -18.28 -12.13 -5.58
C ASN A 51 -19.02 -10.79 -5.54
N LEU A 52 -19.27 -10.23 -4.35
CA LEU A 52 -19.99 -8.98 -4.22
C LEU A 52 -19.16 -7.83 -4.83
N ILE A 53 -19.67 -7.28 -5.91
CA ILE A 53 -19.12 -6.03 -6.48
C ILE A 53 -19.76 -4.89 -5.71
N ILE A 54 -18.96 -4.20 -4.89
CA ILE A 54 -19.41 -3.01 -4.16
C ILE A 54 -19.21 -1.80 -5.08
N ASN A 55 -20.30 -1.14 -5.45
CA ASN A 55 -20.25 0.14 -6.15
C ASN A 55 -20.03 1.26 -5.13
N THR A 56 -18.79 1.73 -5.01
CA THR A 56 -18.43 2.71 -4.01
C THR A 56 -18.81 4.14 -4.36
N THR A 57 -19.21 4.41 -5.61
CA THR A 57 -19.57 5.77 -6.06
C THR A 57 -20.96 6.20 -5.61
N ASP A 58 -21.86 5.25 -5.38
CA ASP A 58 -23.26 5.53 -5.03
C ASP A 58 -23.49 5.63 -3.52
N ASP A 59 -22.56 5.14 -2.70
CA ASP A 59 -22.65 5.07 -1.25
C ASP A 59 -22.09 6.35 -0.59
N LYS A 60 -22.96 7.33 -0.37
CA LYS A 60 -22.57 8.59 0.30
C LYS A 60 -22.53 8.51 1.83
N LYS A 61 -23.02 7.44 2.44
CA LYS A 61 -23.07 7.26 3.89
C LYS A 61 -22.10 6.16 4.31
N TYR A 62 -21.50 6.34 5.50
CA TYR A 62 -20.81 5.26 6.20
C TYR A 62 -21.78 4.08 6.40
N ASP A 63 -21.38 2.92 5.95
CA ASP A 63 -22.14 1.70 6.03
C ASP A 63 -21.27 0.63 6.71
N ASN A 64 -21.80 0.01 7.77
CA ASN A 64 -21.10 -1.05 8.52
C ASN A 64 -20.74 -2.28 7.68
N ARG A 65 -21.30 -2.42 6.47
CA ARG A 65 -20.97 -3.54 5.57
C ARG A 65 -19.48 -3.56 5.18
N TYR A 66 -18.82 -2.41 5.07
CA TYR A 66 -17.39 -2.34 4.74
C TYR A 66 -16.54 -2.94 5.87
N GLU A 67 -16.87 -2.61 7.12
CA GLU A 67 -16.20 -3.21 8.27
C GLU A 67 -16.56 -4.69 8.41
N ALA A 68 -17.82 -5.04 8.26
CA ALA A 68 -18.25 -6.44 8.25
C ALA A 68 -17.56 -7.26 7.15
N GLU A 69 -17.36 -6.66 5.97
CA GLU A 69 -16.63 -7.29 4.87
C GLU A 69 -15.17 -7.55 5.23
N ILE A 70 -14.49 -6.63 5.91
CA ILE A 70 -13.13 -6.81 6.43
C ILE A 70 -13.10 -7.91 7.50
N GLN A 71 -14.02 -7.89 8.47
CA GLN A 71 -14.03 -8.83 9.59
C GLN A 71 -14.43 -10.26 9.18
N ASN A 72 -15.22 -10.40 8.11
CA ASN A 72 -15.58 -11.70 7.57
C ASN A 72 -14.43 -12.28 6.73
N ARG A 73 -13.50 -12.97 7.37
CA ARG A 73 -12.33 -13.58 6.73
C ARG A 73 -12.66 -14.78 5.84
N GLY A 74 -13.86 -15.36 5.96
CA GLY A 74 -14.24 -16.57 5.23
C GLY A 74 -13.37 -17.77 5.64
N ASN A 75 -12.90 -18.53 4.64
CA ASN A 75 -12.05 -19.71 4.86
C ASN A 75 -10.54 -19.38 4.85
N ASN A 76 -10.17 -18.13 4.61
CA ASN A 76 -8.77 -17.69 4.54
C ASN A 76 -8.50 -16.61 5.59
N ASN A 77 -7.73 -16.96 6.61
CA ASN A 77 -7.39 -16.04 7.70
C ASN A 77 -6.23 -15.09 7.38
N ASN A 78 -5.51 -15.31 6.27
CA ASN A 78 -4.30 -14.58 5.94
C ASN A 78 -4.58 -13.36 5.06
N TYR A 79 -5.48 -13.51 4.09
CA TYR A 79 -5.87 -12.42 3.18
C TYR A 79 -7.28 -12.59 2.63
N LYS A 80 -7.82 -11.51 2.08
CA LYS A 80 -9.10 -11.52 1.37
C LYS A 80 -9.01 -10.64 0.12
N ILE A 81 -9.69 -11.04 -0.94
CA ILE A 81 -9.86 -10.24 -2.15
C ILE A 81 -11.32 -9.82 -2.25
N ILE A 82 -11.55 -8.52 -2.26
CA ILE A 82 -12.87 -7.91 -2.43
C ILE A 82 -12.93 -7.32 -3.84
N ASN A 83 -13.86 -7.82 -4.66
CA ASN A 83 -14.11 -7.22 -5.97
C ASN A 83 -14.88 -5.91 -5.77
N ILE A 84 -14.43 -4.84 -6.38
CA ILE A 84 -15.04 -3.52 -6.29
C ILE A 84 -15.29 -2.94 -7.67
N ASN A 85 -16.22 -2.00 -7.76
CA ASN A 85 -16.43 -1.16 -8.93
C ASN A 85 -16.28 0.31 -8.50
N VAL A 86 -15.38 1.03 -9.13
CA VAL A 86 -15.11 2.43 -8.84
C VAL A 86 -15.21 3.23 -10.12
N ALA A 87 -16.16 4.17 -10.20
CA ALA A 87 -16.38 4.99 -11.38
C ALA A 87 -16.45 4.15 -12.68
N ASN A 88 -17.23 3.04 -12.65
CA ASN A 88 -17.38 2.07 -13.72
C ASN A 88 -16.08 1.33 -14.14
N ASN A 89 -15.05 1.36 -13.30
CA ASN A 89 -13.84 0.57 -13.51
C ASN A 89 -13.83 -0.61 -12.52
N LYS A 90 -13.49 -1.78 -13.04
CA LYS A 90 -13.25 -2.96 -12.23
C LYS A 90 -12.03 -2.76 -11.36
N GLY A 91 -12.11 -3.18 -10.11
CA GLY A 91 -11.02 -3.11 -9.16
C GLY A 91 -11.06 -4.24 -8.14
N TRP A 92 -9.98 -4.32 -7.37
CA TRP A 92 -9.78 -5.29 -6.31
C TRP A 92 -9.20 -4.57 -5.09
N LEU A 93 -9.80 -4.82 -3.96
CA LEU A 93 -9.23 -4.48 -2.67
C LEU A 93 -8.67 -5.76 -2.05
N VAL A 94 -7.36 -5.82 -1.95
CA VAL A 94 -6.64 -6.89 -1.27
C VAL A 94 -6.50 -6.52 0.19
N VAL A 95 -7.03 -7.34 1.07
CA VAL A 95 -6.94 -7.19 2.53
C VAL A 95 -5.89 -8.19 3.03
N VAL A 96 -4.82 -7.71 3.65
CA VAL A 96 -3.75 -8.53 4.23
C VAL A 96 -3.80 -8.36 5.74
N TYR A 97 -4.16 -9.41 6.44
CA TYR A 97 -4.43 -9.35 7.89
C TYR A 97 -3.18 -9.28 8.75
N ASP A 98 -2.06 -9.81 8.27
CA ASP A 98 -0.76 -9.73 8.94
C ASP A 98 0.21 -8.84 8.16
N PRO A 99 0.45 -7.60 8.61
CA PRO A 99 1.36 -6.67 7.95
C PRO A 99 2.82 -7.12 7.95
N SER A 100 3.21 -8.07 8.82
CA SER A 100 4.57 -8.59 8.88
C SER A 100 4.95 -9.38 7.63
N THR A 101 3.95 -9.86 6.87
CA THR A 101 4.14 -10.62 5.64
C THR A 101 4.42 -9.77 4.40
N VAL A 102 4.36 -8.43 4.54
CA VAL A 102 4.52 -7.50 3.42
C VAL A 102 5.97 -7.06 3.29
N HIS A 103 6.61 -7.38 2.17
CA HIS A 103 8.00 -7.06 1.87
C HIS A 103 8.17 -6.56 0.43
N ILE A 104 9.30 -5.90 0.18
CA ILE A 104 9.65 -5.46 -1.17
C ILE A 104 10.17 -6.64 -2.01
N MET A 105 9.88 -6.60 -3.31
CA MET A 105 10.46 -7.49 -4.33
C MET A 105 11.17 -6.65 -5.38
N LYS A 106 12.22 -7.19 -5.98
CA LYS A 106 12.96 -6.54 -7.09
C LYS A 106 13.16 -7.51 -8.25
N SER A 107 13.23 -6.99 -9.48
CA SER A 107 13.50 -7.80 -10.67
C SER A 107 14.92 -8.39 -10.63
N LYS A 108 15.16 -9.47 -11.38
CA LYS A 108 16.53 -10.01 -11.57
C LYS A 108 17.44 -8.99 -12.25
N ALA A 109 16.88 -8.19 -13.15
CA ALA A 109 17.62 -7.16 -13.88
C ALA A 109 17.79 -5.86 -13.08
N PHE A 110 17.40 -5.84 -11.80
CA PHE A 110 17.53 -4.67 -10.93
C PHE A 110 18.95 -4.10 -10.97
N LYS A 111 19.10 -2.81 -11.31
CA LYS A 111 20.37 -2.07 -11.53
C LYS A 111 21.24 -2.56 -12.69
N THR A 112 20.80 -3.50 -13.48
CA THR A 112 21.56 -4.01 -14.62
C THR A 112 20.86 -3.68 -15.93
N PRO A 113 21.06 -2.47 -16.48
CA PRO A 113 20.46 -2.08 -17.76
C PRO A 113 20.86 -3.08 -18.84
N ASN A 114 19.91 -3.42 -19.71
CA ASN A 114 20.10 -4.35 -20.83
C ASN A 114 20.34 -5.82 -20.43
N ASN A 115 19.99 -6.22 -19.22
CA ASN A 115 19.98 -7.63 -18.81
C ASN A 115 18.68 -8.32 -19.25
N ASP A 116 18.76 -9.59 -19.64
CA ASP A 116 17.61 -10.44 -20.01
C ASP A 116 16.74 -10.85 -18.80
N GLY A 117 17.14 -10.48 -17.59
CA GLY A 117 16.44 -10.77 -16.33
C GLY A 117 15.26 -9.85 -16.01
N LYS A 118 14.70 -9.12 -16.99
CA LYS A 118 13.52 -8.28 -16.81
C LYS A 118 12.30 -9.10 -16.41
N GLU A 119 11.60 -8.66 -15.38
CA GLU A 119 10.46 -9.38 -14.84
C GLU A 119 9.23 -8.48 -14.74
N ASN A 120 8.05 -9.05 -14.94
CA ASN A 120 6.79 -8.51 -14.51
C ASN A 120 6.47 -9.01 -13.08
N ILE A 121 5.38 -8.57 -12.48
CA ILE A 121 5.02 -8.99 -11.11
C ILE A 121 4.71 -10.49 -11.03
N LEU A 122 4.14 -11.08 -12.09
CA LEU A 122 3.86 -12.51 -12.12
C LEU A 122 5.15 -13.35 -12.03
N ASP A 123 6.20 -12.94 -12.73
CA ASP A 123 7.48 -13.64 -12.70
C ASP A 123 8.22 -13.41 -11.37
N MET A 124 8.16 -12.17 -10.83
CA MET A 124 8.70 -11.86 -9.50
C MET A 124 8.02 -12.69 -8.40
N THR A 125 6.68 -12.74 -8.36
CA THR A 125 5.96 -13.51 -7.33
C THR A 125 6.30 -14.99 -7.39
N LYS A 126 6.42 -15.56 -8.59
CA LYS A 126 6.84 -16.96 -8.75
C LYS A 126 8.24 -17.21 -8.21
N ARG A 127 9.18 -16.32 -8.52
CA ARG A 127 10.58 -16.45 -8.09
C ARG A 127 10.77 -16.24 -6.59
N TYR A 128 10.06 -15.27 -6.01
CA TYR A 128 10.14 -14.99 -4.58
C TYR A 128 9.29 -15.96 -3.73
N GLY A 129 8.36 -16.69 -4.33
CA GLY A 129 7.40 -17.51 -3.59
C GLY A 129 6.29 -16.69 -2.93
N ALA A 130 6.08 -15.45 -3.35
CA ALA A 130 5.02 -14.62 -2.79
C ALA A 130 3.64 -15.10 -3.23
N THR A 131 2.67 -15.09 -2.31
CA THR A 131 1.28 -15.43 -2.60
C THR A 131 0.58 -14.31 -3.35
N ILE A 132 0.88 -13.06 -2.99
CA ILE A 132 0.32 -11.86 -3.63
C ILE A 132 1.47 -10.95 -4.05
N GLY A 133 1.31 -10.27 -5.18
CA GLY A 133 2.23 -9.25 -5.64
C GLY A 133 1.54 -8.10 -6.33
N VAL A 134 2.01 -6.89 -6.04
CA VAL A 134 1.64 -5.67 -6.76
C VAL A 134 2.90 -4.92 -7.17
N ASN A 135 2.86 -4.17 -8.28
CA ASN A 135 4.00 -3.34 -8.66
C ASN A 135 4.22 -2.18 -7.68
N GLY A 136 5.44 -1.71 -7.59
CA GLY A 136 5.88 -0.73 -6.61
C GLY A 136 6.04 0.68 -7.17
N GLY A 137 7.28 1.18 -7.19
CA GLY A 137 7.64 2.52 -7.61
C GLY A 137 7.94 2.66 -9.10
N GLY A 138 8.20 3.90 -9.50
CA GLY A 138 8.55 4.24 -10.87
C GLY A 138 9.98 3.84 -11.26
N PHE A 139 10.23 3.86 -12.55
CA PHE A 139 11.51 3.48 -13.14
C PHE A 139 11.75 4.21 -14.46
N TYR A 140 13.00 4.24 -14.88
CA TYR A 140 13.36 4.78 -16.18
C TYR A 140 12.93 3.81 -17.29
N ASP A 141 12.21 4.33 -18.27
CA ASP A 141 11.95 3.64 -19.52
C ASP A 141 12.11 4.60 -20.71
N ASP A 142 12.11 4.06 -21.90
CA ASP A 142 12.12 4.83 -23.14
C ASP A 142 10.71 4.90 -23.78
N GLY A 143 9.68 4.63 -22.98
CA GLY A 143 8.29 4.49 -23.41
C GLY A 143 7.94 3.13 -24.03
N LYS A 144 8.93 2.24 -24.20
CA LYS A 144 8.76 0.89 -24.78
C LYS A 144 9.27 -0.20 -23.85
N VAL A 145 10.47 -0.04 -23.31
CA VAL A 145 11.16 -1.06 -22.53
C VAL A 145 11.69 -0.46 -21.24
N SER A 146 11.46 -1.15 -20.11
CA SER A 146 12.09 -0.81 -18.85
C SER A 146 13.61 -0.86 -18.96
N LYS A 147 14.29 0.12 -18.39
CA LYS A 147 15.76 0.11 -18.27
C LYS A 147 16.23 -0.57 -16.97
N ASP A 148 15.30 -1.09 -16.16
CA ASP A 148 15.53 -1.74 -14.87
C ASP A 148 16.28 -0.86 -13.83
N ILE A 149 16.19 0.45 -14.00
CA ILE A 149 16.74 1.46 -13.12
C ILE A 149 15.58 2.13 -12.40
N PRO A 150 15.40 1.93 -11.08
CA PRO A 150 14.32 2.58 -10.33
C PRO A 150 14.54 4.09 -10.23
N PHE A 151 13.46 4.83 -10.03
CA PHE A 151 13.56 6.21 -9.56
C PHE A 151 13.80 6.23 -8.05
N GLY A 152 14.67 7.15 -7.62
CA GLY A 152 14.85 7.50 -6.22
C GLY A 152 15.45 6.39 -5.34
N TYR A 153 14.90 6.28 -4.14
CA TYR A 153 15.37 5.35 -3.11
C TYR A 153 14.66 4.00 -3.19
N ILE A 154 15.44 2.93 -2.98
CA ILE A 154 14.92 1.58 -2.66
C ILE A 154 15.61 1.10 -1.40
N ILE A 155 14.81 0.74 -0.40
CA ILE A 155 15.23 0.23 0.90
C ILE A 155 14.74 -1.22 1.02
N GLU A 156 15.63 -2.12 1.41
CA GLU A 156 15.34 -3.54 1.65
C GLU A 156 16.13 -3.99 2.88
N ASP A 157 15.47 -4.64 3.83
CA ASP A 157 16.08 -5.16 5.06
C ASP A 157 16.97 -4.12 5.79
N ASN A 158 16.41 -2.93 6.05
CA ASN A 158 17.09 -1.82 6.72
C ASN A 158 18.34 -1.32 6.00
N LYS A 159 18.41 -1.45 4.67
CA LYS A 159 19.53 -0.96 3.86
C LYS A 159 19.03 -0.20 2.65
N VAL A 160 19.67 0.95 2.35
CA VAL A 160 19.49 1.60 1.05
C VAL A 160 20.22 0.77 0.00
N ILE A 161 19.50 -0.06 -0.74
CA ILE A 161 20.08 -0.92 -1.79
C ILE A 161 20.26 -0.18 -3.11
N TYR A 162 19.53 0.93 -3.29
CA TYR A 162 19.66 1.81 -4.44
C TYR A 162 19.22 3.24 -4.11
N LYS A 163 19.87 4.21 -4.73
CA LYS A 163 19.44 5.61 -4.79
C LYS A 163 19.90 6.26 -6.09
N SER A 164 19.03 7.06 -6.71
CA SER A 164 19.38 7.84 -7.90
C SER A 164 19.84 9.27 -7.56
N HIS A 165 19.70 9.69 -6.30
CA HIS A 165 20.06 11.01 -5.78
C HIS A 165 20.24 10.97 -4.25
N ASN A 166 20.64 12.11 -3.65
CA ASN A 166 20.80 12.27 -2.19
C ASN A 166 19.86 13.33 -1.59
N ARG A 167 18.84 13.78 -2.32
CA ARG A 167 17.86 14.76 -1.84
C ARG A 167 16.76 14.08 -1.03
N GLU A 168 16.07 14.85 -0.18
CA GLU A 168 14.83 14.41 0.46
C GLU A 168 13.73 14.22 -0.60
N SER A 169 12.92 13.20 -0.41
CA SER A 169 11.81 12.84 -1.29
C SER A 169 10.76 12.02 -0.56
N ASP A 170 9.62 11.81 -1.20
CA ASP A 170 8.53 11.02 -0.63
C ASP A 170 8.86 9.52 -0.70
N ILE A 171 9.03 8.89 0.46
CA ILE A 171 9.31 7.47 0.60
C ILE A 171 8.14 6.77 1.27
N ILE A 172 7.69 5.68 0.66
CA ILE A 172 6.63 4.80 1.12
C ILE A 172 7.30 3.51 1.59
N GLY A 173 7.06 3.07 2.82
CA GLY A 173 7.72 1.88 3.33
C GLY A 173 7.02 1.22 4.49
N MET A 174 7.48 0.04 4.86
CA MET A 174 7.09 -0.68 6.05
C MET A 174 8.17 -0.53 7.12
N SER A 175 7.76 -0.23 8.36
CA SER A 175 8.68 -0.18 9.49
C SER A 175 9.02 -1.56 10.04
N ASN A 176 10.02 -1.61 10.93
CA ASN A 176 10.33 -2.81 11.70
C ASN A 176 9.16 -3.27 12.59
N ASP A 177 8.25 -2.34 12.96
CA ASP A 177 7.03 -2.63 13.72
C ASP A 177 5.83 -2.91 12.81
N ASN A 178 6.07 -3.18 11.52
CA ASN A 178 5.04 -3.49 10.51
C ASN A 178 3.99 -2.37 10.31
N LYS A 179 4.40 -1.11 10.48
CA LYS A 179 3.58 0.05 10.19
C LYS A 179 3.94 0.63 8.82
N LEU A 180 2.92 1.03 8.06
CA LEU A 180 3.12 1.76 6.81
C LEU A 180 3.59 3.17 7.13
N MET A 181 4.82 3.48 6.73
CA MET A 181 5.46 4.78 6.91
C MET A 181 5.39 5.61 5.62
N LEU A 182 4.99 6.86 5.75
CA LEU A 182 5.01 7.86 4.70
C LEU A 182 5.89 9.02 5.16
N VAL A 183 7.07 9.15 4.60
CA VAL A 183 8.06 10.13 5.06
C VAL A 183 8.64 10.93 3.91
N HIS A 184 8.87 12.23 4.13
CA HIS A 184 9.60 13.08 3.19
C HIS A 184 11.02 13.28 3.74
N THR A 185 11.97 12.47 3.25
CA THR A 185 13.35 12.45 3.78
C THR A 185 14.31 11.74 2.82
N THR A 186 15.57 11.52 3.24
CA THR A 186 16.50 10.65 2.53
C THR A 186 16.32 9.18 2.92
N GLY A 187 16.81 8.25 2.09
CA GLY A 187 16.70 6.82 2.39
C GLY A 187 17.40 6.42 3.69
N GLU A 188 18.56 7.03 3.97
CA GLU A 188 19.33 6.78 5.20
C GLU A 188 18.55 7.23 6.44
N LYS A 189 17.99 8.44 6.41
CA LYS A 189 17.15 8.94 7.52
C LYS A 189 15.86 8.11 7.68
N ALA A 190 15.27 7.62 6.59
CA ALA A 190 14.11 6.74 6.68
C ALA A 190 14.43 5.45 7.46
N ILE A 191 15.62 4.88 7.26
CA ILE A 191 16.11 3.72 8.03
C ILE A 191 16.31 4.09 9.51
N GLU A 192 16.94 5.24 9.80
CA GLU A 192 17.09 5.74 11.17
C GLU A 192 15.73 5.93 11.89
N MET A 193 14.67 6.25 11.13
CA MET A 193 13.30 6.34 11.62
C MET A 193 12.62 4.97 11.78
N GLY A 194 13.31 3.87 11.46
CA GLY A 194 12.84 2.51 11.63
C GLY A 194 12.22 1.87 10.37
N MET A 195 12.41 2.44 9.19
CA MET A 195 11.94 1.84 7.93
C MET A 195 12.76 0.59 7.59
N ARG A 196 12.07 -0.55 7.46
CA ARG A 196 12.65 -1.84 7.06
C ARG A 196 12.76 -1.97 5.54
N ASP A 197 11.63 -1.78 4.87
CA ASP A 197 11.49 -1.86 3.41
C ASP A 197 10.84 -0.59 2.89
N GLY A 198 11.25 -0.08 1.74
CA GLY A 198 10.67 1.13 1.20
C GLY A 198 11.09 1.45 -0.22
N LEU A 199 10.32 2.33 -0.84
CA LEU A 199 10.58 2.86 -2.18
C LEU A 199 10.13 4.31 -2.28
N GLU A 200 10.83 5.07 -3.13
CA GLU A 200 10.42 6.43 -3.46
C GLU A 200 9.29 6.39 -4.48
N PHE A 201 8.15 6.92 -4.10
CA PHE A 201 7.02 7.17 -4.98
C PHE A 201 5.96 8.04 -4.29
N GLY A 202 4.87 8.40 -5.02
CA GLY A 202 3.78 9.19 -4.48
C GLY A 202 2.68 9.46 -5.52
N PRO A 203 1.75 10.34 -5.18
CA PRO A 203 1.68 11.14 -3.96
C PRO A 203 1.21 10.32 -2.73
N PHE A 204 1.42 10.87 -1.53
CA PHE A 204 0.72 10.43 -0.33
C PHE A 204 -0.75 10.79 -0.47
N LEU A 205 -1.64 9.93 0.02
CA LEU A 205 -3.08 10.05 -0.17
C LEU A 205 -3.83 10.31 1.14
N ILE A 206 -3.47 9.59 2.21
CA ILE A 206 -4.01 9.75 3.55
C ILE A 206 -2.84 9.72 4.53
N ILE A 207 -2.75 10.70 5.41
CA ILE A 207 -1.72 10.78 6.46
C ILE A 207 -2.42 10.95 7.80
N ASN A 208 -2.25 10.00 8.72
CA ASN A 208 -2.84 10.01 10.06
C ASN A 208 -4.36 10.31 10.01
N GLY A 209 -5.09 9.59 9.16
CA GLY A 209 -6.53 9.75 8.98
C GLY A 209 -6.97 11.02 8.25
N LYS A 210 -6.02 11.83 7.75
CA LYS A 210 -6.32 13.07 7.02
C LYS A 210 -6.09 12.89 5.53
N ARG A 211 -7.15 13.00 4.75
CA ARG A 211 -7.11 13.03 3.28
C ARG A 211 -6.22 14.16 2.80
N GLN A 212 -5.34 13.87 1.86
CA GLN A 212 -4.55 14.88 1.18
C GLN A 212 -5.38 15.59 0.11
N THR A 213 -5.16 16.89 -0.01
CA THR A 213 -5.85 17.77 -0.98
C THR A 213 -4.91 18.15 -2.11
N ASN A 214 -5.42 18.84 -3.12
CA ASN A 214 -4.64 19.32 -4.28
C ASN A 214 -4.01 18.22 -5.13
N LEU A 215 -4.60 17.02 -5.10
CA LEU A 215 -4.19 15.92 -5.96
C LEU A 215 -4.63 16.16 -7.40
N LYS A 216 -3.75 15.81 -8.36
CA LYS A 216 -4.07 15.94 -9.79
C LYS A 216 -5.28 15.09 -10.16
N PRO A 217 -6.30 15.63 -10.83
CA PRO A 217 -7.54 14.90 -11.16
C PRO A 217 -7.38 13.97 -12.38
N THR A 218 -6.18 13.46 -12.61
CA THR A 218 -5.91 12.57 -13.75
C THR A 218 -6.50 11.17 -13.51
N ARG A 219 -7.13 10.61 -14.54
CA ARG A 219 -7.64 9.25 -14.52
C ARG A 219 -6.61 8.26 -15.08
N ALA A 220 -6.45 7.14 -14.42
CA ALA A 220 -5.61 6.01 -14.87
C ALA A 220 -6.01 4.73 -14.13
N ALA A 221 -5.51 3.57 -14.57
CA ALA A 221 -5.40 2.42 -13.70
C ALA A 221 -4.56 2.80 -12.48
N ARG A 222 -5.00 2.44 -11.28
CA ARG A 222 -4.34 2.83 -10.03
C ARG A 222 -3.92 1.61 -9.23
N ASN A 223 -2.82 1.79 -8.55
CA ASN A 223 -2.30 0.89 -7.54
C ASN A 223 -1.98 1.72 -6.30
N MET A 224 -2.56 1.38 -5.17
CA MET A 224 -2.41 2.13 -3.92
C MET A 224 -2.17 1.15 -2.78
N ILE A 225 -1.28 1.52 -1.86
CA ILE A 225 -1.06 0.82 -0.60
C ILE A 225 -1.65 1.64 0.54
N ALA A 226 -2.29 0.98 1.49
CA ALA A 226 -2.82 1.63 2.67
C ALA A 226 -2.74 0.73 3.90
N GLN A 227 -2.83 1.33 5.08
CA GLN A 227 -2.94 0.63 6.34
C GLN A 227 -4.07 1.21 7.18
N ARG A 228 -4.74 0.33 7.91
CA ARG A 228 -5.74 0.64 8.93
C ARG A 228 -5.07 0.76 10.31
N ASP A 229 -5.78 1.35 11.26
CA ASP A 229 -5.29 1.48 12.65
C ASP A 229 -5.09 0.13 13.36
N ASP A 230 -5.83 -0.91 12.93
CA ASP A 230 -5.67 -2.28 13.43
C ASP A 230 -4.49 -3.05 12.79
N GLY A 231 -3.72 -2.39 11.93
CA GLY A 231 -2.54 -2.93 11.28
C GLY A 231 -2.79 -3.61 9.94
N ILE A 232 -4.05 -3.88 9.58
CA ILE A 232 -4.40 -4.52 8.30
C ILE A 232 -3.90 -3.67 7.13
N ILE A 233 -3.17 -4.31 6.20
CA ILE A 233 -2.73 -3.67 4.94
C ILE A 233 -3.80 -3.86 3.88
N LEU A 234 -4.02 -2.79 3.11
CA LEU A 234 -4.92 -2.76 1.97
C LEU A 234 -4.11 -2.43 0.70
N PHE A 235 -4.27 -3.24 -0.35
CA PHE A 235 -3.86 -2.83 -1.68
C PHE A 235 -5.12 -2.61 -2.54
N LEU A 236 -5.28 -1.39 -3.04
CA LEU A 236 -6.33 -1.06 -3.98
C LEU A 236 -5.75 -1.05 -5.39
N VAL A 237 -6.20 -1.97 -6.23
CA VAL A 237 -5.78 -2.07 -7.62
C VAL A 237 -6.99 -1.94 -8.52
N THR A 238 -6.94 -1.08 -9.53
CA THR A 238 -8.04 -0.90 -10.48
C THR A 238 -7.57 -1.07 -11.90
N ASP A 239 -8.44 -1.62 -12.74
CA ASP A 239 -8.26 -1.56 -14.19
C ASP A 239 -8.45 -0.13 -14.70
N GLY A 240 -7.94 0.11 -15.89
CA GLY A 240 -8.06 1.38 -16.59
C GLY A 240 -7.10 1.41 -17.78
N ALA A 241 -7.17 2.50 -18.51
CA ALA A 241 -6.19 2.88 -19.52
C ALA A 241 -5.83 4.34 -19.30
N SER A 242 -4.93 4.91 -20.08
CA SER A 242 -4.67 6.35 -20.08
C SER A 242 -5.99 7.10 -20.29
N TYR A 243 -6.29 8.05 -19.41
CA TYR A 243 -7.54 8.84 -19.39
C TYR A 243 -8.83 8.05 -19.10
N ALA A 244 -8.74 6.74 -18.90
CA ALA A 244 -9.86 5.86 -18.54
C ALA A 244 -9.45 5.01 -17.34
N GLY A 245 -10.00 5.28 -16.19
CA GLY A 245 -9.66 4.67 -14.91
C GLY A 245 -10.19 5.55 -13.79
N ILE A 246 -9.57 5.52 -12.64
CA ILE A 246 -10.00 6.30 -11.48
C ILE A 246 -9.05 7.46 -11.18
N THR A 247 -9.57 8.49 -10.52
CA THR A 247 -8.78 9.58 -9.91
C THR A 247 -8.21 9.14 -8.56
N PHE A 248 -7.28 9.92 -8.01
CA PHE A 248 -6.80 9.70 -6.63
C PHE A 248 -7.94 9.83 -5.62
N ASN A 249 -8.82 10.83 -5.77
CA ASN A 249 -9.92 11.05 -4.83
C ASN A 249 -10.91 9.86 -4.80
N GLU A 250 -11.25 9.30 -5.95
CA GLU A 250 -12.10 8.10 -6.02
C GLU A 250 -11.43 6.89 -5.34
N GLY A 251 -10.11 6.76 -5.45
CA GLY A 251 -9.36 5.73 -4.73
C GLY A 251 -9.32 5.97 -3.22
N ILE A 252 -9.14 7.22 -2.78
CA ILE A 252 -9.21 7.62 -1.37
C ILE A 252 -10.59 7.30 -0.81
N ASP A 253 -11.67 7.61 -1.53
CA ASP A 253 -13.05 7.32 -1.10
C ASP A 253 -13.24 5.83 -0.80
N VAL A 254 -12.67 4.95 -1.61
CA VAL A 254 -12.66 3.51 -1.35
C VAL A 254 -11.87 3.19 -0.08
N LEU A 255 -10.64 3.66 0.01
CA LEU A 255 -9.74 3.33 1.11
C LEU A 255 -10.30 3.81 2.46
N GLU A 256 -10.88 5.01 2.52
CA GLU A 256 -11.53 5.55 3.73
C GLU A 256 -12.75 4.72 4.14
N LYS A 257 -13.58 4.27 3.19
CA LYS A 257 -14.73 3.39 3.47
C LYS A 257 -14.29 2.08 4.13
N TYR A 258 -13.12 1.58 3.77
CA TYR A 258 -12.53 0.38 4.36
C TYR A 258 -11.58 0.67 5.55
N GLY A 259 -11.60 1.90 6.08
CA GLY A 259 -10.96 2.27 7.35
C GLY A 259 -9.45 2.57 7.24
N ALA A 260 -8.93 2.88 6.06
CA ALA A 260 -7.54 3.28 5.92
C ALA A 260 -7.26 4.61 6.63
N THR A 261 -6.18 4.66 7.40
CA THR A 261 -5.69 5.87 8.08
C THR A 261 -4.36 6.36 7.54
N THR A 262 -3.65 5.50 6.82
CA THR A 262 -2.41 5.83 6.10
C THR A 262 -2.52 5.25 4.69
N ALA A 263 -2.25 6.05 3.64
CA ALA A 263 -2.30 5.56 2.27
C ALA A 263 -1.40 6.35 1.33
N ALA A 264 -0.85 5.67 0.34
CA ALA A 264 -0.05 6.27 -0.72
C ALA A 264 -0.33 5.62 -2.08
N ASN A 265 -0.09 6.38 -3.14
CA ASN A 265 -0.13 5.88 -4.50
C ASN A 265 1.18 5.18 -4.86
N LEU A 266 1.06 4.06 -5.55
CA LEU A 266 2.14 3.33 -6.21
C LEU A 266 2.07 3.58 -7.73
N ASP A 267 3.05 3.08 -8.50
CA ASP A 267 3.04 3.26 -9.94
C ASP A 267 1.79 2.65 -10.57
N GLY A 268 1.17 3.45 -11.43
CA GLY A 268 -0.13 3.16 -12.03
C GLY A 268 -0.06 2.96 -13.55
N GLY A 269 -1.19 3.19 -14.22
CA GLY A 269 -1.29 3.10 -15.67
C GLY A 269 -0.91 1.71 -16.19
N ALA A 270 -0.04 1.66 -17.19
CA ALA A 270 0.41 0.41 -17.82
C ALA A 270 1.21 -0.51 -16.89
N SER A 271 1.75 0.03 -15.79
CA SER A 271 2.51 -0.75 -14.81
C SER A 271 1.61 -1.46 -13.79
N THR A 272 0.33 -1.09 -13.69
CA THR A 272 -0.59 -1.64 -12.69
C THR A 272 -0.77 -3.14 -12.86
N GLN A 273 -0.31 -3.91 -11.88
CA GLN A 273 -0.39 -5.37 -11.86
C GLN A 273 -0.76 -5.86 -10.47
N LEU A 274 -1.73 -6.78 -10.41
CA LEU A 274 -2.11 -7.54 -9.23
C LEU A 274 -2.01 -9.02 -9.55
N VAL A 275 -1.14 -9.71 -8.85
CA VAL A 275 -0.98 -11.16 -8.92
C VAL A 275 -1.43 -11.79 -7.61
N VAL A 276 -2.24 -12.82 -7.69
CA VAL A 276 -2.68 -13.63 -6.53
C VAL A 276 -2.55 -15.10 -6.90
N ASN A 277 -1.92 -15.90 -6.05
CA ASN A 277 -1.71 -17.33 -6.26
C ASN A 277 -1.13 -17.66 -7.66
N LYS A 278 -0.14 -16.86 -8.09
CA LYS A 278 0.55 -16.99 -9.39
C LYS A 278 -0.34 -16.71 -10.62
N GLU A 279 -1.44 -16.02 -10.44
CA GLU A 279 -2.34 -15.58 -11.50
C GLU A 279 -2.45 -14.05 -11.53
N LEU A 280 -2.37 -13.44 -12.72
CA LEU A 280 -2.59 -12.02 -12.92
C LEU A 280 -4.10 -11.74 -12.94
N LEU A 281 -4.61 -11.03 -11.92
CA LEU A 281 -6.06 -10.80 -11.79
C LEU A 281 -6.57 -9.62 -12.60
N ASN A 282 -5.79 -8.56 -12.72
CA ASN A 282 -6.18 -7.37 -13.47
C ASN A 282 -5.77 -7.50 -14.95
N SER A 283 -6.23 -6.56 -15.77
CA SER A 283 -5.95 -6.49 -17.19
C SER A 283 -5.10 -5.26 -17.55
N PRO A 284 -3.77 -5.30 -17.35
CA PRO A 284 -2.90 -4.19 -17.68
C PRO A 284 -3.03 -3.79 -19.15
N LYS A 285 -3.06 -2.48 -19.42
CA LYS A 285 -3.19 -1.93 -20.77
C LYS A 285 -2.14 -0.85 -20.99
N ASN A 286 -1.62 -0.77 -22.21
CA ASN A 286 -0.76 0.33 -22.61
C ASN A 286 -1.56 1.66 -22.74
N ALA A 287 -0.87 2.75 -23.08
CA ALA A 287 -1.47 4.06 -23.24
C ALA A 287 -2.59 4.10 -24.31
N LEU A 288 -2.57 3.20 -25.27
CA LEU A 288 -3.58 3.08 -26.33
C LEU A 288 -4.76 2.17 -25.93
N GLY A 289 -4.79 1.65 -24.69
CA GLY A 289 -5.82 0.73 -24.23
C GLY A 289 -5.63 -0.73 -24.71
N ILE A 290 -4.51 -1.05 -25.33
CA ILE A 290 -4.20 -2.41 -25.80
C ILE A 290 -3.75 -3.26 -24.60
N PRO A 291 -4.35 -4.44 -24.37
CA PRO A 291 -3.94 -5.32 -23.29
C PRO A 291 -2.46 -5.74 -23.39
N ILE A 292 -1.81 -5.82 -22.22
CA ILE A 292 -0.45 -6.35 -22.08
C ILE A 292 -0.57 -7.70 -21.35
N PRO A 293 -0.63 -8.83 -22.08
CA PRO A 293 -0.70 -10.15 -21.46
C PRO A 293 0.47 -10.35 -20.50
N LYS A 294 0.23 -10.84 -19.28
CA LYS A 294 1.21 -10.98 -18.18
C LYS A 294 1.69 -9.67 -17.53
N GLY A 295 1.26 -8.48 -18.00
CA GLY A 295 1.77 -7.19 -17.55
C GLY A 295 3.11 -6.81 -18.17
N ARG A 296 3.48 -5.52 -18.09
CA ARG A 296 4.80 -5.04 -18.51
C ARG A 296 5.89 -5.40 -17.50
N THR A 297 7.13 -5.40 -17.92
CA THR A 297 8.26 -5.52 -17.00
C THR A 297 8.37 -4.28 -16.10
N VAL A 298 8.66 -4.49 -14.82
CA VAL A 298 8.80 -3.46 -13.78
C VAL A 298 10.01 -3.77 -12.92
N VAL A 299 10.52 -2.80 -12.18
CA VAL A 299 11.80 -2.95 -11.46
C VAL A 299 11.64 -3.42 -10.02
N ASN A 300 10.50 -3.18 -9.41
CA ASN A 300 10.18 -3.57 -8.05
C ASN A 300 8.67 -3.73 -7.85
N GLY A 301 8.31 -4.30 -6.71
CA GLY A 301 6.94 -4.48 -6.27
C GLY A 301 6.87 -4.78 -4.78
N TRP A 302 5.65 -4.85 -4.26
CA TRP A 302 5.35 -5.37 -2.94
C TRP A 302 4.84 -6.80 -3.04
N GLY A 303 5.39 -7.68 -2.23
CA GLY A 303 4.97 -9.08 -2.10
C GLY A 303 4.37 -9.36 -0.73
N VAL A 304 3.39 -10.27 -0.70
CA VAL A 304 2.84 -10.83 0.53
C VAL A 304 3.29 -12.28 0.62
N PHE A 305 4.03 -12.61 1.67
CA PHE A 305 4.66 -13.90 1.88
C PHE A 305 3.91 -14.65 2.97
N LEU A 306 3.09 -15.61 2.56
CA LEU A 306 2.28 -16.42 3.47
C LEU A 306 2.86 -17.84 3.50
N ASP A 307 2.95 -18.40 4.69
CA ASP A 307 3.28 -19.81 4.85
C ASP A 307 2.16 -20.65 4.21
N ASN A 308 2.55 -21.59 3.34
CA ASN A 308 1.64 -22.51 2.64
C ASN A 308 1.20 -23.64 3.55
#